data_c0f446f8491ee2d08f3e6c31f183ca20
#
_entry.id   c0f446f8491ee2d08f3e6c31f183ca20
#
_cell.length_a   1.000
_cell.length_b   1.000
_cell.length_c   1.000
_cell.angle_alpha   90.00
_cell.angle_beta   90.00
_cell.angle_gamma   90.00
#
_symmetry.space_group_name_H-M   'P 1'
#
loop_
_entity.id
_entity.type
_entity.pdbx_description
1 polymer ?
#
loop_
_entity_poly.entity_id
_entity_poly.type
_entity_poly.pdbx_seq_one_letter_code
_entity_poly.pdbx_strand_id
1 'polypeptide(L)'
;MAMPSIGEQLLNNIRIVYGGARIGIELLAEHIDEVINGGLMIVRLPTGYGKSSLSPLLAAAINNYGYEHGIGRVIHVLPLRSIVQDLYQTTKYLYGKYGSELGIKEDDAAYQASVMIDEGRKDELFLSPLIYTTLDSYVLNFTKVTPYRTRYASFEAARASIYTALTILDEAHLFAEVDASRAYTSLVTISRSLLRARLPVIVMTATIPDSLVNKLITDTSPGKCVILTMDNSRNNIT
;
A
#
# COMPACT_ATOMS: atom_id res chain seq x y z
N MET A 1 -29.32 7.06 -1.64
CA MET A 1 -28.26 6.89 -2.64
C MET A 1 -27.32 5.81 -2.12
N ALA A 2 -26.93 4.85 -2.94
CA ALA A 2 -25.88 3.91 -2.56
C ALA A 2 -24.58 4.70 -2.37
N MET A 3 -23.77 4.34 -1.37
CA MET A 3 -22.45 4.95 -1.21
C MET A 3 -21.55 4.52 -2.37
N PRO A 4 -20.66 5.40 -2.87
CA PRO A 4 -19.72 5.04 -3.91
C PRO A 4 -18.76 3.95 -3.41
N SER A 5 -18.35 3.07 -4.31
CA SER A 5 -17.33 2.08 -4.01
C SER A 5 -15.94 2.72 -3.85
N ILE A 6 -14.97 1.99 -3.27
CA ILE A 6 -13.58 2.47 -3.17
C ILE A 6 -13.00 2.74 -4.55
N GLY A 7 -13.30 1.89 -5.53
CA GLY A 7 -12.88 2.07 -6.92
C GLY A 7 -13.45 3.33 -7.56
N GLU A 8 -14.75 3.56 -7.42
CA GLU A 8 -15.40 4.79 -7.93
C GLU A 8 -14.80 6.05 -7.28
N GLN A 9 -14.55 6.02 -5.99
CA GLN A 9 -13.95 7.14 -5.28
C GLN A 9 -12.49 7.36 -5.71
N LEU A 10 -11.72 6.30 -5.91
CA LEU A 10 -10.35 6.39 -6.44
C LEU A 10 -10.35 7.02 -7.84
N LEU A 11 -11.25 6.63 -8.74
CA LEU A 11 -11.41 7.25 -10.06
C LEU A 11 -11.74 8.73 -9.95
N ASN A 12 -12.62 9.11 -9.02
CA ASN A 12 -12.95 10.52 -8.77
C ASN A 12 -11.71 11.31 -8.29
N ASN A 13 -10.96 10.75 -7.36
CA ASN A 13 -9.72 11.36 -6.85
C ASN A 13 -8.67 11.56 -7.95
N ILE A 14 -8.56 10.61 -8.90
CA ILE A 14 -7.69 10.74 -10.08
C ILE A 14 -8.11 11.95 -10.93
N ARG A 15 -9.41 12.12 -11.17
CA ARG A 15 -9.94 13.26 -11.96
C ARG A 15 -9.68 14.60 -11.28
N ILE A 16 -9.85 14.66 -9.96
CA ILE A 16 -9.59 15.88 -9.17
C ILE A 16 -8.13 16.32 -9.32
N VAL A 17 -7.19 15.39 -9.18
CA VAL A 17 -5.77 15.73 -9.11
C VAL A 17 -5.14 15.90 -10.48
N TYR A 18 -5.51 15.06 -11.45
CA TYR A 18 -4.84 15.00 -12.76
C TYR A 18 -5.71 15.46 -13.93
N GLY A 19 -7.00 15.72 -13.71
CA GLY A 19 -7.93 16.15 -14.77
C GLY A 19 -8.26 15.10 -15.83
N GLY A 20 -7.71 13.90 -15.72
CA GLY A 20 -7.88 12.84 -16.71
C GLY A 20 -7.12 11.56 -16.40
N ALA A 21 -7.15 10.64 -17.35
CA ALA A 21 -6.70 9.26 -17.21
C ALA A 21 -5.25 9.08 -16.76
N ARG A 22 -5.09 8.22 -15.77
CA ARG A 22 -3.83 7.56 -15.40
C ARG A 22 -4.05 6.06 -15.54
N ILE A 23 -3.91 5.55 -16.75
CA ILE A 23 -4.35 4.20 -17.18
C ILE A 23 -4.02 3.11 -16.14
N GLY A 24 -2.81 3.13 -15.55
CA GLY A 24 -2.43 2.13 -14.54
C GLY A 24 -3.21 2.23 -13.23
N ILE A 25 -3.56 3.43 -12.78
CA ILE A 25 -4.36 3.63 -11.56
C ILE A 25 -5.84 3.39 -11.85
N GLU A 26 -6.32 3.76 -13.02
CA GLU A 26 -7.71 3.49 -13.43
C GLU A 26 -7.98 1.99 -13.48
N LEU A 27 -7.09 1.22 -14.08
CA LEU A 27 -7.19 -0.23 -14.11
C LEU A 27 -7.24 -0.83 -12.70
N LEU A 28 -6.42 -0.30 -11.78
CA LEU A 28 -6.45 -0.74 -10.38
C LEU A 28 -7.77 -0.35 -9.72
N ALA A 29 -8.29 0.86 -9.98
CA ALA A 29 -9.55 1.34 -9.43
C ALA A 29 -10.75 0.48 -9.87
N GLU A 30 -10.75 -0.01 -11.10
CA GLU A 30 -11.81 -0.90 -11.63
C GLU A 30 -11.88 -2.24 -10.90
N HIS A 31 -10.75 -2.70 -10.32
CA HIS A 31 -10.64 -4.02 -9.70
C HIS A 31 -10.42 -4.00 -8.18
N ILE A 32 -10.21 -2.83 -7.56
CA ILE A 32 -9.89 -2.74 -6.12
C ILE A 32 -11.00 -3.31 -5.25
N ASP A 33 -12.25 -3.09 -5.60
CA ASP A 33 -13.41 -3.56 -4.86
C ASP A 33 -13.50 -5.10 -4.83
N GLU A 34 -12.85 -5.77 -5.78
CA GLU A 34 -12.77 -7.21 -5.81
C GLU A 34 -11.90 -7.79 -4.69
N VAL A 35 -10.90 -7.06 -4.24
CA VAL A 35 -9.92 -7.52 -3.24
C VAL A 35 -10.03 -6.81 -1.89
N ILE A 36 -10.81 -5.73 -1.80
CA ILE A 36 -10.88 -4.88 -0.60
C ILE A 36 -11.29 -5.67 0.65
N ASN A 37 -12.07 -6.72 0.51
CA ASN A 37 -12.52 -7.58 1.61
C ASN A 37 -11.57 -8.75 1.93
N GLY A 38 -10.29 -8.62 1.60
CA GLY A 38 -9.26 -9.60 1.97
C GLY A 38 -8.72 -10.43 0.81
N GLY A 39 -8.55 -9.81 -0.36
CA GLY A 39 -7.89 -10.41 -1.52
C GLY A 39 -6.45 -9.94 -1.72
N LEU A 40 -5.74 -10.64 -2.59
CA LEU A 40 -4.43 -10.29 -3.11
C LEU A 40 -4.59 -9.64 -4.48
N MET A 41 -4.00 -8.46 -4.68
CA MET A 41 -3.85 -7.86 -6.00
C MET A 41 -2.38 -7.78 -6.36
N ILE A 42 -1.99 -8.30 -7.50
CA ILE A 42 -0.63 -8.21 -8.04
C ILE A 42 -0.66 -7.27 -9.23
N VAL A 43 0.10 -6.18 -9.15
CA VAL A 43 0.09 -5.08 -10.12
C VAL A 43 1.45 -4.98 -10.78
N ARG A 44 1.51 -5.34 -12.06
CA ARG A 44 2.69 -5.23 -12.91
C ARG A 44 2.55 -4.01 -13.81
N LEU A 45 3.10 -2.89 -13.38
CA LEU A 45 3.07 -1.65 -14.13
C LEU A 45 4.48 -1.15 -14.38
N PRO A 46 4.83 -0.82 -15.62
CA PRO A 46 6.10 -0.17 -15.93
C PRO A 46 6.28 1.12 -15.14
N THR A 47 7.52 1.61 -15.07
CA THR A 47 7.81 2.93 -14.48
C THR A 47 7.09 4.02 -15.29
N GLY A 48 6.60 5.06 -14.60
CA GLY A 48 5.87 6.17 -15.22
C GLY A 48 4.35 6.02 -15.33
N TYR A 49 3.78 4.86 -15.05
CA TYR A 49 2.32 4.63 -15.09
C TYR A 49 1.57 5.07 -13.83
N GLY A 50 2.20 5.87 -12.96
CA GLY A 50 1.53 6.52 -11.85
C GLY A 50 1.52 5.74 -10.53
N LYS A 51 2.33 4.68 -10.39
CA LYS A 51 2.42 3.88 -9.14
C LYS A 51 2.59 4.74 -7.88
N SER A 52 3.46 5.75 -7.93
CA SER A 52 3.71 6.66 -6.81
C SER A 52 2.53 7.54 -6.42
N SER A 53 1.57 7.73 -7.32
CA SER A 53 0.35 8.50 -7.05
C SER A 53 -0.79 7.65 -6.49
N LEU A 54 -0.66 6.33 -6.51
CA LEU A 54 -1.71 5.42 -6.09
C LEU A 54 -2.02 5.55 -4.60
N SER A 55 -1.01 5.41 -3.75
CA SER A 55 -1.22 5.37 -2.30
C SER A 55 -1.87 6.63 -1.73
N PRO A 56 -1.51 7.87 -2.12
CA PRO A 56 -2.20 9.05 -1.61
C PRO A 56 -3.67 9.13 -2.06
N LEU A 57 -3.98 8.78 -3.30
CA LEU A 57 -5.35 8.82 -3.80
C LEU A 57 -6.22 7.69 -3.22
N LEU A 58 -5.62 6.51 -3.05
CA LEU A 58 -6.29 5.37 -2.42
C LEU A 58 -6.51 5.61 -0.92
N ALA A 59 -5.55 6.22 -0.22
CA ALA A 59 -5.70 6.58 1.19
C ALA A 59 -6.83 7.59 1.39
N ALA A 60 -6.97 8.58 0.51
CA ALA A 60 -8.10 9.50 0.53
C ALA A 60 -9.45 8.78 0.32
N ALA A 61 -9.51 7.84 -0.64
CA ALA A 61 -10.71 7.03 -0.86
C ALA A 61 -11.07 6.19 0.37
N ILE A 62 -10.07 5.51 0.98
CA ILE A 62 -10.25 4.66 2.16
C ILE A 62 -10.61 5.51 3.39
N ASN A 63 -9.98 6.66 3.60
CA ASN A 63 -10.30 7.55 4.71
C ASN A 63 -11.77 7.95 4.73
N ASN A 64 -12.36 8.12 3.56
CA ASN A 64 -13.76 8.55 3.43
C ASN A 64 -14.76 7.38 3.44
N TYR A 65 -14.38 6.21 2.91
CA TYR A 65 -15.33 5.11 2.64
C TYR A 65 -14.89 3.73 3.13
N GLY A 66 -13.65 3.58 3.60
CA GLY A 66 -13.08 2.28 3.98
C GLY A 66 -13.69 1.66 5.26
N TYR A 67 -14.36 2.45 6.09
CA TYR A 67 -14.94 1.99 7.34
C TYR A 67 -15.97 0.86 7.16
N GLU A 68 -16.70 0.84 6.05
CA GLU A 68 -17.65 -0.24 5.74
C GLU A 68 -16.95 -1.59 5.52
N HIS A 69 -15.68 -1.55 5.12
CA HIS A 69 -14.83 -2.72 4.92
C HIS A 69 -13.92 -3.02 6.12
N GLY A 70 -14.05 -2.26 7.22
CA GLY A 70 -13.18 -2.37 8.39
C GLY A 70 -11.75 -1.86 8.14
N ILE A 71 -11.53 -1.05 7.09
CA ILE A 71 -10.24 -0.51 6.68
C ILE A 71 -10.24 0.99 6.92
N GLY A 72 -9.31 1.49 7.72
CA GLY A 72 -9.20 2.91 8.06
C GLY A 72 -7.96 3.58 7.50
N ARG A 73 -7.05 2.85 6.82
CA ARG A 73 -5.77 3.40 6.38
C ARG A 73 -5.09 2.60 5.29
N VAL A 74 -4.09 3.22 4.67
CA VAL A 74 -3.15 2.59 3.75
C VAL A 74 -1.75 2.57 4.36
N ILE A 75 -1.10 1.42 4.37
CA ILE A 75 0.32 1.29 4.72
C ILE A 75 1.09 0.92 3.45
N HIS A 76 1.98 1.80 3.03
CA HIS A 76 2.81 1.62 1.84
C HIS A 76 4.23 1.21 2.26
N VAL A 77 4.56 -0.04 2.02
CA VAL A 77 5.85 -0.65 2.39
C VAL A 77 6.80 -0.57 1.20
N LEU A 78 7.96 0.01 1.43
CA LEU A 78 8.96 0.35 0.42
C LEU A 78 10.30 -0.33 0.73
N PRO A 79 11.12 -0.65 -0.29
CA PRO A 79 12.40 -1.30 -0.07
C PRO A 79 13.48 -0.37 0.50
N LEU A 80 13.42 0.92 0.19
CA LEU A 80 14.47 1.89 0.52
C LEU A 80 13.94 3.10 1.26
N ARG A 81 14.74 3.60 2.22
CA ARG A 81 14.43 4.80 3.03
C ARG A 81 14.33 6.08 2.21
N SER A 82 15.16 6.22 1.17
CA SER A 82 15.12 7.38 0.28
C SER A 82 13.78 7.49 -0.44
N ILE A 83 13.22 6.36 -0.89
CA ILE A 83 11.90 6.32 -1.55
C ILE A 83 10.80 6.68 -0.54
N VAL A 84 10.90 6.27 0.73
CA VAL A 84 9.97 6.69 1.79
C VAL A 84 9.94 8.21 1.89
N GLN A 85 11.11 8.85 1.92
CA GLN A 85 11.23 10.30 2.02
C GLN A 85 10.61 11.01 0.81
N ASP A 86 10.95 10.58 -0.39
CA ASP A 86 10.49 11.20 -1.64
C ASP A 86 8.96 11.10 -1.79
N LEU A 87 8.39 9.94 -1.52
CA LEU A 87 6.95 9.73 -1.60
C LEU A 87 6.19 10.48 -0.51
N TYR A 88 6.73 10.53 0.70
CA TYR A 88 6.15 11.31 1.79
C TYR A 88 6.08 12.80 1.45
N GLN A 89 7.17 13.40 0.98
CA GLN A 89 7.21 14.83 0.59
C GLN A 89 6.26 15.12 -0.58
N THR A 90 6.25 14.25 -1.60
CA THR A 90 5.34 14.37 -2.73
C THR A 90 3.87 14.33 -2.28
N THR A 91 3.56 13.45 -1.34
CA THR A 91 2.19 13.31 -0.80
C THR A 91 1.80 14.52 0.03
N LYS A 92 2.69 15.05 0.88
CA LYS A 92 2.43 16.30 1.62
C LYS A 92 2.06 17.44 0.68
N TYR A 93 2.83 17.63 -0.39
CA TYR A 93 2.52 18.62 -1.41
C TYR A 93 1.15 18.38 -2.06
N LEU A 94 0.85 17.13 -2.41
CA LEU A 94 -0.44 16.77 -3.03
C LEU A 94 -1.61 17.06 -2.09
N TYR A 95 -1.51 16.67 -0.82
CA TYR A 95 -2.55 16.89 0.18
C TYR A 95 -2.68 18.36 0.56
N GLY A 96 -1.58 19.10 0.62
CA GLY A 96 -1.61 20.56 0.82
C GLY A 96 -2.35 21.29 -0.31
N LYS A 97 -2.26 20.76 -1.55
CA LYS A 97 -2.88 21.38 -2.72
C LYS A 97 -4.34 20.93 -2.96
N TYR A 98 -4.64 19.66 -2.77
CA TYR A 98 -5.92 19.06 -3.14
C TYR A 98 -6.68 18.44 -1.97
N GLY A 99 -6.18 18.59 -0.74
CA GLY A 99 -6.71 17.88 0.42
C GLY A 99 -8.17 18.21 0.72
N SER A 100 -8.60 19.47 0.51
CA SER A 100 -10.00 19.86 0.68
C SER A 100 -10.93 19.10 -0.24
N GLU A 101 -10.58 18.95 -1.52
CA GLU A 101 -11.36 18.25 -2.52
C GLU A 101 -11.33 16.73 -2.34
N LEU A 102 -10.22 16.21 -1.83
CA LEU A 102 -10.01 14.80 -1.53
C LEU A 102 -10.60 14.36 -0.18
N GLY A 103 -11.01 15.30 0.68
CA GLY A 103 -11.49 15.01 2.02
C GLY A 103 -10.40 14.48 2.96
N ILE A 104 -9.15 14.91 2.77
CA ILE A 104 -7.97 14.50 3.56
C ILE A 104 -7.09 15.70 3.85
N LYS A 105 -6.30 15.65 4.93
CA LYS A 105 -5.43 16.74 5.35
C LYS A 105 -3.97 16.43 5.07
N GLU A 106 -3.14 17.46 5.00
CA GLU A 106 -1.69 17.31 4.84
C GLU A 106 -1.07 16.41 5.93
N ASP A 107 -1.53 16.58 7.17
CA ASP A 107 -1.06 15.80 8.33
C ASP A 107 -1.61 14.36 8.40
N ASP A 108 -2.47 13.96 7.46
CA ASP A 108 -2.93 12.58 7.35
C ASP A 108 -1.91 11.66 6.66
N ALA A 109 -0.86 12.24 6.06
CA ALA A 109 0.32 11.50 5.62
C ALA A 109 1.37 11.46 6.73
N ALA A 110 1.95 10.29 6.94
CA ALA A 110 3.02 10.06 7.91
C ALA A 110 4.06 9.06 7.39
N TYR A 111 5.16 8.92 8.10
CA TYR A 111 6.15 7.89 7.82
C TYR A 111 6.57 7.15 9.08
N GLN A 112 7.02 5.90 8.92
CA GLN A 112 7.66 5.10 9.96
C GLN A 112 8.87 4.37 9.38
N ALA A 113 10.03 4.95 9.54
CA ALA A 113 11.31 4.40 9.10
C ALA A 113 12.44 4.89 10.00
N SER A 114 13.61 4.23 9.94
CA SER A 114 14.82 4.67 10.65
C SER A 114 15.50 5.85 9.92
N VAL A 115 14.72 6.82 9.49
CA VAL A 115 15.17 8.06 8.85
C VAL A 115 14.51 9.23 9.56
N MET A 116 15.21 10.35 9.66
CA MET A 116 14.62 11.63 10.08
C MET A 116 14.33 12.43 8.81
N ILE A 117 13.10 12.86 8.66
CA ILE A 117 12.67 13.76 7.58
C ILE A 117 12.39 15.12 8.24
N ASP A 118 13.06 16.16 7.76
CA ASP A 118 12.86 17.50 8.27
C ASP A 118 11.38 17.90 8.11
N GLU A 119 10.78 18.41 9.20
CA GLU A 119 9.35 18.73 9.30
C GLU A 119 8.42 17.54 8.99
N GLY A 120 8.96 16.32 9.02
CA GLY A 120 8.20 15.10 8.73
C GLY A 120 7.44 14.58 9.94
N ARG A 121 6.18 14.16 9.73
CA ARG A 121 5.37 13.51 10.76
C ARG A 121 5.72 12.02 10.85
N LYS A 122 6.45 11.67 11.89
CA LYS A 122 6.73 10.26 12.22
C LYS A 122 5.57 9.67 13.02
N ASP A 123 5.04 8.52 12.58
CA ASP A 123 3.94 7.82 13.24
C ASP A 123 4.35 6.41 13.66
N GLU A 124 4.81 6.28 14.89
CA GLU A 124 5.29 5.01 15.45
C GLU A 124 4.14 4.01 15.70
N LEU A 125 2.90 4.49 15.77
CA LEU A 125 1.72 3.68 16.06
C LEU A 125 0.92 3.27 14.81
N PHE A 126 1.32 3.73 13.64
CA PHE A 126 0.64 3.46 12.37
C PHE A 126 -0.83 3.92 12.38
N LEU A 127 -1.13 5.07 12.99
CA LEU A 127 -2.50 5.58 13.14
C LEU A 127 -2.97 6.46 11.98
N SER A 128 -2.05 7.07 11.26
CA SER A 128 -2.36 8.00 10.16
C SER A 128 -3.08 7.30 9.00
N PRO A 129 -3.94 8.02 8.27
CA PRO A 129 -4.62 7.49 7.08
C PRO A 129 -3.68 6.95 5.99
N LEU A 130 -2.50 7.56 5.84
CA LEU A 130 -1.45 7.06 4.95
C LEU A 130 -0.11 7.03 5.68
N ILE A 131 0.56 5.86 5.61
CA ILE A 131 1.88 5.67 6.23
C ILE A 131 2.83 5.06 5.22
N TYR A 132 3.95 5.73 5.01
CA TYR A 132 5.09 5.19 4.27
C TYR A 132 6.08 4.53 5.23
N THR A 133 6.48 3.31 4.95
CA THR A 133 7.40 2.58 5.83
C THR A 133 8.36 1.70 5.04
N THR A 134 9.45 1.26 5.68
CA THR A 134 10.32 0.23 5.12
C THR A 134 9.87 -1.16 5.56
N LEU A 135 10.27 -2.20 4.80
CA LEU A 135 9.94 -3.58 5.14
C LEU A 135 10.43 -3.95 6.55
N ASP A 136 11.64 -3.55 6.92
CA ASP A 136 12.19 -3.83 8.26
C ASP A 136 11.33 -3.22 9.37
N SER A 137 10.97 -1.94 9.23
CA SER A 137 10.12 -1.24 10.20
C SER A 137 8.73 -1.88 10.28
N TYR A 138 8.18 -2.28 9.13
CA TYR A 138 6.89 -2.94 9.07
C TYR A 138 6.92 -4.32 9.76
N VAL A 139 7.92 -5.16 9.45
CA VAL A 139 8.12 -6.48 10.06
C VAL A 139 8.26 -6.38 11.57
N LEU A 140 9.08 -5.45 12.07
CA LEU A 140 9.28 -5.24 13.52
C LEU A 140 7.97 -4.92 14.23
N ASN A 141 7.15 -4.02 13.67
CA ASN A 141 5.86 -3.65 14.25
C ASN A 141 4.82 -4.78 14.12
N PHE A 142 4.82 -5.51 13.02
CA PHE A 142 3.93 -6.63 12.80
C PHE A 142 4.22 -7.80 13.74
N THR A 143 5.50 -8.16 13.93
CA THR A 143 5.94 -9.30 14.75
C THR A 143 6.07 -8.98 16.22
N LYS A 144 6.03 -7.70 16.60
CA LYS A 144 6.30 -7.22 17.97
C LYS A 144 7.72 -7.57 18.48
N VAL A 145 8.64 -7.77 17.57
CA VAL A 145 10.05 -8.01 17.92
C VAL A 145 10.72 -6.66 18.11
N THR A 146 11.03 -6.32 19.35
CA THR A 146 11.78 -5.10 19.67
C THR A 146 13.21 -5.44 20.04
N PRO A 147 14.20 -4.78 19.48
CA PRO A 147 15.58 -4.87 19.93
C PRO A 147 15.80 -4.22 21.31
N TYR A 148 14.85 -3.38 21.75
CA TYR A 148 14.92 -2.65 23.03
C TYR A 148 13.66 -2.91 23.87
N ARG A 149 13.85 -3.36 25.12
CA ARG A 149 12.81 -3.82 26.07
C ARG A 149 11.80 -2.75 26.54
N THR A 150 11.73 -1.55 26.00
CA THR A 150 11.17 -0.40 26.73
C THR A 150 9.76 0.05 26.41
N ARG A 151 9.05 -0.48 25.40
CA ARG A 151 7.65 -0.03 25.11
C ARG A 151 6.77 -1.10 24.46
N TYR A 152 6.43 -2.13 25.18
CA TYR A 152 5.52 -3.18 24.67
C TYR A 152 4.16 -2.64 24.20
N ALA A 153 3.58 -1.64 24.89
CA ALA A 153 2.29 -1.09 24.54
C ALA A 153 2.23 -0.42 23.15
N SER A 154 3.32 0.20 22.70
CA SER A 154 3.36 0.85 21.39
C SER A 154 3.31 -0.15 20.23
N PHE A 155 3.92 -1.32 20.38
CA PHE A 155 3.87 -2.38 19.34
C PHE A 155 2.49 -3.05 19.24
N GLU A 156 1.76 -3.16 20.37
CA GLU A 156 0.38 -3.64 20.34
C GLU A 156 -0.53 -2.69 19.56
N ALA A 157 -0.39 -1.38 19.79
CA ALA A 157 -1.15 -0.37 19.09
C ALA A 157 -0.79 -0.33 17.59
N ALA A 158 0.50 -0.34 17.25
CA ALA A 158 0.97 -0.39 15.87
C ALA A 158 0.47 -1.64 15.14
N ARG A 159 0.54 -2.80 15.79
CA ARG A 159 0.01 -4.04 15.22
C ARG A 159 -1.51 -4.00 15.03
N ALA A 160 -2.25 -3.48 16.01
CA ALA A 160 -3.70 -3.30 15.87
C ALA A 160 -4.04 -2.40 14.69
N SER A 161 -3.26 -1.33 14.47
CA SER A 161 -3.41 -0.42 13.34
C SER A 161 -3.13 -1.11 12.00
N ILE A 162 -2.15 -2.00 11.94
CA ILE A 162 -1.86 -2.82 10.74
C ILE A 162 -3.06 -3.72 10.41
N TYR A 163 -3.76 -4.27 11.40
CA TYR A 163 -4.94 -5.11 11.19
C TYR A 163 -6.22 -4.33 10.84
N THR A 164 -6.12 -3.03 10.60
CA THR A 164 -7.19 -2.19 10.03
C THR A 164 -6.71 -1.44 8.79
N ALA A 165 -5.72 -1.98 8.10
CA ALA A 165 -5.07 -1.35 6.97
C ALA A 165 -5.16 -2.18 5.68
N LEU A 166 -5.19 -1.46 4.55
CA LEU A 166 -4.77 -1.99 3.26
C LEU A 166 -3.24 -1.87 3.18
N THR A 167 -2.56 -2.97 2.89
CA THR A 167 -1.09 -2.98 2.78
C THR A 167 -0.67 -3.01 1.32
N ILE A 168 0.17 -2.04 0.91
CA ILE A 168 0.84 -2.02 -0.39
C ILE A 168 2.30 -2.42 -0.18
N LEU A 169 2.75 -3.44 -0.90
CA LEU A 169 4.14 -3.92 -0.93
C LEU A 169 4.73 -3.51 -2.29
N ASP A 170 5.48 -2.42 -2.33
CA ASP A 170 6.03 -1.88 -3.58
C ASP A 170 7.41 -2.42 -3.88
N GLU A 171 7.74 -2.47 -5.18
CA GLU A 171 8.99 -3.02 -5.71
C GLU A 171 9.31 -4.43 -5.16
N ALA A 172 8.28 -5.28 -5.13
CA ALA A 172 8.35 -6.61 -4.49
C ALA A 172 9.45 -7.52 -5.05
N HIS A 173 9.92 -7.27 -6.30
CA HIS A 173 11.05 -7.99 -6.88
C HIS A 173 12.35 -7.78 -6.07
N LEU A 174 12.57 -6.60 -5.49
CA LEU A 174 13.76 -6.33 -4.69
C LEU A 174 13.79 -7.13 -3.40
N PHE A 175 12.63 -7.49 -2.85
CA PHE A 175 12.56 -8.38 -1.67
C PHE A 175 12.89 -9.84 -2.01
N ALA A 176 12.82 -10.21 -3.29
CA ALA A 176 13.14 -11.56 -3.74
C ALA A 176 14.61 -11.72 -4.20
N GLU A 177 15.28 -10.63 -4.58
CA GLU A 177 16.63 -10.64 -5.14
C GLU A 177 17.73 -10.49 -4.07
N VAL A 178 17.50 -9.68 -3.02
CA VAL A 178 18.49 -9.39 -2.00
C VAL A 178 18.34 -10.36 -0.84
N ASP A 179 19.29 -11.31 -0.71
CA ASP A 179 19.27 -12.32 0.35
C ASP A 179 17.95 -13.09 0.39
N ALA A 180 17.63 -13.70 -0.73
CA ALA A 180 16.35 -14.22 -1.22
C ALA A 180 15.50 -15.01 -0.20
N SER A 181 16.09 -15.47 0.91
CA SER A 181 15.37 -16.28 1.90
C SER A 181 14.61 -15.47 2.94
N ARG A 182 15.20 -14.41 3.50
CA ARG A 182 14.63 -13.70 4.66
C ARG A 182 13.59 -12.65 4.27
N ALA A 183 13.91 -11.76 3.31
CA ALA A 183 12.99 -10.72 2.89
C ALA A 183 11.75 -11.32 2.21
N TYR A 184 11.94 -12.30 1.32
CA TYR A 184 10.84 -13.03 0.69
C TYR A 184 9.99 -13.80 1.71
N THR A 185 10.61 -14.51 2.65
CA THR A 185 9.89 -15.22 3.73
C THR A 185 9.07 -14.27 4.58
N SER A 186 9.60 -13.09 4.91
CA SER A 186 8.88 -12.07 5.66
C SER A 186 7.68 -11.55 4.87
N LEU A 187 7.87 -11.23 3.58
CA LEU A 187 6.81 -10.77 2.67
C LEU A 187 5.67 -11.81 2.60
N VAL A 188 5.99 -13.08 2.34
CA VAL A 188 5.01 -14.16 2.27
C VAL A 188 4.29 -14.36 3.61
N THR A 189 5.03 -14.40 4.71
CA THR A 189 4.45 -14.64 6.05
C THR A 189 3.49 -13.53 6.44
N ILE A 190 3.85 -12.28 6.21
CA ILE A 190 3.01 -11.12 6.48
C ILE A 190 1.78 -11.13 5.57
N SER A 191 1.98 -11.25 4.25
CA SER A 191 0.87 -11.29 3.28
C SER A 191 -0.13 -12.39 3.62
N ARG A 192 0.35 -13.61 3.90
CA ARG A 192 -0.49 -14.74 4.31
C ARG A 192 -1.28 -14.44 5.60
N SER A 193 -0.65 -13.79 6.58
CA SER A 193 -1.31 -13.45 7.84
C SER A 193 -2.41 -12.39 7.65
N LEU A 194 -2.14 -11.38 6.83
CA LEU A 194 -3.10 -10.33 6.50
C LEU A 194 -4.29 -10.90 5.70
N LEU A 195 -4.02 -11.69 4.67
CA LEU A 195 -5.06 -12.33 3.84
C LEU A 195 -5.96 -13.28 4.67
N ARG A 196 -5.38 -14.03 5.61
CA ARG A 196 -6.15 -14.85 6.56
C ARG A 196 -7.02 -14.01 7.50
N ALA A 197 -6.58 -12.81 7.83
CA ALA A 197 -7.36 -11.83 8.61
C ALA A 197 -8.38 -11.06 7.74
N ARG A 198 -8.54 -11.43 6.46
CA ARG A 198 -9.39 -10.75 5.47
C ARG A 198 -9.01 -9.29 5.23
N LEU A 199 -7.71 -9.00 5.27
CA LEU A 199 -7.17 -7.68 4.93
C LEU A 199 -6.60 -7.70 3.51
N PRO A 200 -6.85 -6.64 2.73
CA PRO A 200 -6.36 -6.57 1.36
C PRO A 200 -4.86 -6.32 1.31
N VAL A 201 -4.20 -6.99 0.37
CA VAL A 201 -2.78 -6.83 0.08
C VAL A 201 -2.60 -6.52 -1.41
N ILE A 202 -1.90 -5.44 -1.71
CA ILE A 202 -1.50 -5.07 -3.07
C ILE A 202 0.01 -5.27 -3.18
N VAL A 203 0.45 -6.06 -4.14
CA VAL A 203 1.86 -6.26 -4.46
C VAL A 203 2.15 -5.53 -5.76
N MET A 204 3.00 -4.51 -5.73
CA MET A 204 3.37 -3.72 -6.90
C MET A 204 4.80 -4.00 -7.32
N THR A 205 5.01 -4.05 -8.64
CA THR A 205 6.34 -4.27 -9.19
C THR A 205 6.38 -3.87 -10.67
N ALA A 206 7.53 -3.36 -11.14
CA ALA A 206 7.74 -3.09 -12.56
C ALA A 206 8.09 -4.37 -13.33
N THR A 207 8.87 -5.24 -12.71
CA THR A 207 9.43 -6.44 -13.32
C THR A 207 9.40 -7.59 -12.34
N ILE A 208 8.54 -8.56 -12.56
CA ILE A 208 8.51 -9.81 -11.78
C ILE A 208 8.32 -10.98 -12.74
N PRO A 209 9.15 -12.03 -12.68
CA PRO A 209 8.94 -13.23 -13.48
C PRO A 209 7.64 -13.95 -13.11
N ASP A 210 6.97 -14.56 -14.09
CA ASP A 210 5.74 -15.34 -13.84
C ASP A 210 5.94 -16.46 -12.82
N SER A 211 7.12 -17.07 -12.79
CA SER A 211 7.48 -18.08 -11.80
C SER A 211 7.41 -17.54 -10.37
N LEU A 212 7.83 -16.29 -10.15
CA LEU A 212 7.79 -15.66 -8.82
C LEU A 212 6.36 -15.23 -8.46
N VAL A 213 5.56 -14.78 -9.42
CA VAL A 213 4.13 -14.50 -9.20
C VAL A 213 3.40 -15.76 -8.80
N ASN A 214 3.55 -16.85 -9.56
CA ASN A 214 2.92 -18.13 -9.25
C ASN A 214 3.37 -18.67 -7.89
N LYS A 215 4.65 -18.52 -7.56
CA LYS A 215 5.19 -18.87 -6.24
C LYS A 215 4.55 -18.03 -5.14
N LEU A 216 4.44 -16.71 -5.32
CA LEU A 216 3.82 -15.82 -4.33
C LEU A 216 2.35 -16.20 -4.08
N ILE A 217 1.58 -16.47 -5.14
CA ILE A 217 0.18 -16.91 -5.03
C ILE A 217 0.10 -18.25 -4.28
N THR A 218 0.94 -19.21 -4.64
CA THR A 218 0.99 -20.51 -3.98
C THR A 218 1.35 -20.38 -2.50
N ASP A 219 2.39 -19.61 -2.20
CA ASP A 219 2.92 -19.46 -0.84
C ASP A 219 1.98 -18.64 0.06
N THR A 220 1.26 -17.66 -0.48
CA THR A 220 0.29 -16.86 0.29
C THR A 220 -1.08 -17.48 0.40
N SER A 221 -1.46 -18.31 -0.57
CA SER A 221 -2.78 -18.99 -0.66
C SER A 221 -3.95 -18.02 -0.45
N PRO A 222 -4.10 -16.99 -1.29
CA PRO A 222 -5.18 -16.02 -1.16
C PRO A 222 -6.54 -16.64 -1.48
N GLY A 223 -7.60 -16.24 -0.78
CA GLY A 223 -8.97 -16.62 -1.10
C GLY A 223 -9.45 -16.03 -2.44
N LYS A 224 -8.99 -14.82 -2.76
CA LYS A 224 -9.20 -14.12 -4.04
C LYS A 224 -7.88 -13.50 -4.50
N CYS A 225 -7.58 -13.62 -5.78
CA CYS A 225 -6.40 -13.02 -6.40
C CYS A 225 -6.78 -12.35 -7.71
N VAL A 226 -6.33 -11.10 -7.87
CA VAL A 226 -6.43 -10.31 -9.11
C VAL A 226 -5.02 -10.01 -9.58
N ILE A 227 -4.72 -10.25 -10.85
CA ILE A 227 -3.42 -9.94 -11.47
C ILE A 227 -3.68 -8.91 -12.56
N LEU A 228 -3.09 -7.73 -12.41
CA LEU A 228 -3.14 -6.67 -13.38
C LEU A 228 -1.77 -6.54 -14.05
N THR A 229 -1.73 -6.75 -15.35
CA THR A 229 -0.50 -6.63 -16.14
C THR A 229 -0.71 -5.65 -17.28
N MET A 230 0.20 -4.68 -17.42
CA MET A 230 0.28 -3.85 -18.61
C MET A 230 1.58 -4.19 -19.36
N ASP A 231 1.42 -4.64 -20.60
CA ASP A 231 2.57 -4.86 -21.49
C ASP A 231 2.82 -3.61 -22.33
N ASN A 232 4.09 -3.19 -22.42
CA ASN A 232 4.51 -2.03 -23.22
C ASN A 232 4.29 -2.21 -24.75
N SER A 233 3.96 -3.42 -25.19
CA SER A 233 3.87 -3.74 -26.61
C SER A 233 2.47 -3.69 -27.23
N ARG A 234 1.40 -3.75 -26.41
CA ARG A 234 -0.01 -3.58 -26.85
C ARG A 234 -0.89 -3.33 -25.63
N ASN A 235 -1.93 -2.49 -25.77
CA ASN A 235 -3.02 -2.29 -24.79
C ASN A 235 -3.86 -3.59 -24.59
N ASN A 236 -3.25 -4.71 -24.28
CA ASN A 236 -3.93 -5.96 -24.02
C ASN A 236 -3.87 -6.24 -22.52
N ILE A 237 -5.03 -6.14 -21.90
CA ILE A 237 -5.36 -6.55 -20.54
C ILE A 237 -5.60 -8.05 -20.60
N THR A 238 -4.90 -8.82 -19.78
CA THR A 238 -5.21 -10.23 -19.47
C THR A 238 -5.35 -10.39 -17.97
#